data_0c30390ce8ef840be3fd7528e722f153
#
_entry.id   0c30390ce8ef840be3fd7528e722f153
#
_cell.length_a   1.000
_cell.length_b   1.000
_cell.length_c   1.000
_cell.angle_alpha   90.00
_cell.angle_beta   90.00
_cell.angle_gamma   90.00
#
_symmetry.space_group_name_H-M   'P 1'
#
loop_
_entity.id
_entity.type
_entity.pdbx_description
1 polymer ?
#
loop_
_entity_poly.entity_id
_entity_poly.type
_entity_poly.pdbx_seq_one_letter_code
_entity_poly.pdbx_strand_id
1 'polypeptide(L)'
;LEGYDMVIGDRLSSTYFTENKRPFHNMGNRLVRGLINLIFKSNIKDIMTGARAFNYEFVKSFPILSTGFEIETEMSIHALDKNFKLVEIPVGYRDRPEGSVSKLNTFSDGFKVLRTIARLFRDYKPFAFFGWLGLICFAIATAFFAPVLSGYLATGMVPKFPSLIACSGLYVISFLLWISGVILEVITKKHRQLFELYLNQLSIL
;
A
#
# COMPACT_ATOMS: atom_id res chain seq x y z
N LEU A 1 -19.88 -8.35 17.79
CA LEU A 1 -19.07 -7.22 17.29
C LEU A 1 -18.86 -6.14 18.37
N GLU A 2 -19.75 -6.02 19.38
CA GLU A 2 -19.62 -5.17 20.59
C GLU A 2 -18.97 -3.79 20.36
N GLY A 3 -19.43 -3.06 19.33
CA GLY A 3 -18.91 -1.73 18.99
C GLY A 3 -17.70 -1.70 18.05
N TYR A 4 -17.31 -2.83 17.45
CA TYR A 4 -16.32 -2.93 16.38
C TYR A 4 -17.01 -3.07 15.03
N ASP A 5 -16.38 -2.49 14.00
CA ASP A 5 -16.91 -2.51 12.64
C ASP A 5 -16.45 -3.75 11.87
N MET A 6 -15.22 -4.21 12.14
CA MET A 6 -14.68 -5.44 11.59
C MET A 6 -13.88 -6.22 12.63
N VAL A 7 -14.15 -7.53 12.71
CA VAL A 7 -13.37 -8.50 13.49
C VAL A 7 -12.55 -9.35 12.54
N ILE A 8 -11.27 -9.50 12.82
CA ILE A 8 -10.30 -10.28 12.02
C ILE A 8 -9.91 -11.52 12.83
N GLY A 9 -10.05 -12.70 12.24
CA GLY A 9 -9.55 -13.95 12.83
C GLY A 9 -8.04 -14.07 12.63
N ASP A 10 -7.27 -13.83 13.69
CA ASP A 10 -5.81 -13.95 13.67
C ASP A 10 -5.38 -15.42 13.81
N ARG A 11 -4.94 -15.99 12.67
CA ARG A 11 -4.40 -17.36 12.61
C ARG A 11 -2.94 -17.41 13.06
N LEU A 12 -2.20 -16.31 12.89
CA LEU A 12 -0.75 -16.25 13.07
C LEU A 12 -0.36 -16.28 14.56
N SER A 13 -1.25 -15.86 15.46
CA SER A 13 -1.04 -15.92 16.91
C SER A 13 -1.34 -17.29 17.52
N SER A 14 -1.82 -18.26 16.73
CA SER A 14 -2.19 -19.61 17.20
C SER A 14 -1.26 -20.71 16.64
N THR A 15 -1.82 -21.76 16.09
CA THR A 15 -1.13 -22.96 15.62
C THR A 15 -0.54 -22.84 14.19
N TYR A 16 -0.72 -21.70 13.51
CA TYR A 16 -0.35 -21.53 12.11
C TYR A 16 1.11 -21.89 11.79
N PHE A 17 2.06 -21.41 12.59
CA PHE A 17 3.49 -21.65 12.35
C PHE A 17 3.97 -23.07 12.67
N THR A 18 3.22 -23.78 13.49
CA THR A 18 3.50 -25.19 13.80
C THR A 18 3.00 -26.12 12.69
N GLU A 19 1.89 -25.76 12.06
CA GLU A 19 1.24 -26.57 11.03
C GLU A 19 1.70 -26.21 9.60
N ASN A 20 1.97 -24.92 9.32
CA ASN A 20 2.34 -24.46 7.98
C ASN A 20 3.86 -24.39 7.76
N LYS A 21 4.42 -25.39 7.08
CA LYS A 21 5.85 -25.54 6.79
C LYS A 21 6.34 -24.84 5.49
N ARG A 22 5.56 -23.92 4.90
CA ARG A 22 5.88 -23.26 3.61
C ARG A 22 6.64 -21.95 3.81
N PRO A 23 8.01 -21.89 3.66
CA PRO A 23 8.82 -20.72 4.04
C PRO A 23 8.54 -19.47 3.18
N PHE A 24 8.32 -19.62 1.87
CA PHE A 24 8.13 -18.49 0.95
C PHE A 24 6.76 -17.81 1.07
N HIS A 25 5.72 -18.55 1.44
CA HIS A 25 4.38 -18.00 1.66
C HIS A 25 4.34 -17.06 2.87
N ASN A 26 5.09 -17.40 3.90
CA ASN A 26 5.22 -16.59 5.11
C ASN A 26 5.98 -15.26 4.86
N MET A 27 6.94 -15.24 3.93
CA MET A 27 7.69 -14.02 3.59
C MET A 27 6.80 -12.99 2.90
N GLY A 28 5.98 -13.40 1.92
CA GLY A 28 5.04 -12.52 1.24
C GLY A 28 4.03 -11.88 2.21
N ASN A 29 3.44 -12.69 3.09
CA ASN A 29 2.50 -12.22 4.10
C ASN A 29 3.16 -11.22 5.08
N ARG A 30 4.38 -11.49 5.55
CA ARG A 30 5.13 -10.57 6.42
C ARG A 30 5.43 -9.24 5.73
N LEU A 31 5.78 -9.26 4.44
CA LEU A 31 6.08 -8.07 3.66
C LEU A 31 4.84 -7.20 3.46
N VAL A 32 3.72 -7.79 3.02
CA VAL A 32 2.43 -7.08 2.86
C VAL A 32 1.98 -6.48 4.18
N ARG A 33 1.98 -7.27 5.25
CA ARG A 33 1.63 -6.83 6.59
C ARG A 33 2.52 -5.67 7.06
N GLY A 34 3.84 -5.80 6.92
CA GLY A 34 4.79 -4.77 7.33
C GLY A 34 4.56 -3.45 6.60
N LEU A 35 4.31 -3.51 5.30
CA LEU A 35 4.05 -2.32 4.49
C LEU A 35 2.71 -1.66 4.82
N ILE A 36 1.63 -2.42 4.99
CA ILE A 36 0.34 -1.87 5.37
C ILE A 36 0.42 -1.23 6.77
N ASN A 37 1.02 -1.93 7.73
CA ASN A 37 1.18 -1.38 9.07
C ASN A 37 2.05 -0.11 9.07
N LEU A 38 3.09 -0.04 8.24
CA LEU A 38 3.92 1.16 8.08
C LEU A 38 3.14 2.32 7.45
N ILE A 39 2.40 2.05 6.36
CA ILE A 39 1.66 3.08 5.60
C ILE A 39 0.51 3.65 6.43
N PHE A 40 -0.24 2.80 7.13
CA PHE A 40 -1.43 3.18 7.89
C PHE A 40 -1.18 3.36 9.38
N LYS A 41 0.06 3.17 9.86
CA LYS A 41 0.44 3.23 11.29
C LYS A 41 -0.45 2.31 12.14
N SER A 42 -0.72 1.12 11.63
CA SER A 42 -1.55 0.10 12.26
C SER A 42 -0.68 -1.05 12.80
N ASN A 43 -1.30 -1.99 13.52
CA ASN A 43 -0.61 -3.17 14.03
C ASN A 43 -1.42 -4.44 13.79
N ILE A 44 -1.96 -4.60 12.57
CA ILE A 44 -2.71 -5.80 12.19
C ILE A 44 -1.73 -6.96 12.03
N LYS A 45 -2.05 -8.11 12.64
CA LYS A 45 -1.20 -9.30 12.63
C LYS A 45 -1.47 -10.21 11.43
N ASP A 46 -2.75 -10.44 11.09
CA ASP A 46 -3.15 -11.32 9.97
C ASP A 46 -4.05 -10.60 8.96
N ILE A 47 -3.43 -10.02 7.92
CA ILE A 47 -4.13 -9.27 6.88
C ILE A 47 -4.76 -10.20 5.83
N MET A 48 -4.18 -11.38 5.62
CA MET A 48 -4.57 -12.30 4.54
C MET A 48 -5.53 -13.42 5.04
N THR A 49 -6.18 -13.24 6.17
CA THR A 49 -7.21 -14.16 6.63
C THR A 49 -8.56 -13.86 6.01
N GLY A 50 -9.28 -14.91 5.58
CA GLY A 50 -10.68 -14.79 5.16
C GLY A 50 -11.68 -14.92 6.32
N ALA A 51 -11.22 -15.30 7.53
CA ALA A 51 -12.08 -15.38 8.71
C ALA A 51 -12.36 -13.98 9.26
N ARG A 52 -13.48 -13.38 8.89
CA ARG A 52 -13.86 -12.01 9.26
C ARG A 52 -15.34 -11.90 9.56
N ALA A 53 -15.68 -10.99 10.48
CA ALA A 53 -17.05 -10.56 10.73
C ALA A 53 -17.14 -9.03 10.56
N PHE A 54 -18.29 -8.56 10.09
CA PHE A 54 -18.50 -7.16 9.73
C PHE A 54 -19.81 -6.66 10.32
N ASN A 55 -19.88 -5.37 10.65
CA ASN A 55 -21.14 -4.72 10.90
C ASN A 55 -21.83 -4.30 9.60
N TYR A 56 -23.07 -3.83 9.71
CA TYR A 56 -23.87 -3.39 8.56
C TYR A 56 -23.25 -2.21 7.81
N GLU A 57 -22.74 -1.23 8.53
CA GLU A 57 -22.16 0.00 7.97
C GLU A 57 -20.93 -0.31 7.13
N PHE A 58 -20.05 -1.18 7.64
CA PHE A 58 -18.89 -1.64 6.86
C PHE A 58 -19.31 -2.32 5.54
N VAL A 59 -20.24 -3.28 5.62
CA VAL A 59 -20.68 -4.05 4.43
C VAL A 59 -21.33 -3.14 3.38
N LYS A 60 -22.11 -2.16 3.80
CA LYS A 60 -22.80 -1.23 2.89
C LYS A 60 -21.88 -0.19 2.28
N SER A 61 -20.80 0.15 2.96
CA SER A 61 -19.85 1.19 2.52
C SER A 61 -18.62 0.65 1.79
N PHE A 62 -18.39 -0.68 1.84
CA PHE A 62 -17.22 -1.30 1.21
C PHE A 62 -17.45 -1.51 -0.30
N PRO A 63 -16.71 -0.80 -1.18
CA PRO A 63 -16.74 -1.05 -2.62
C PRO A 63 -15.89 -2.27 -2.95
N ILE A 64 -16.46 -3.31 -3.51
CA ILE A 64 -15.74 -4.50 -3.96
C ILE A 64 -15.10 -4.19 -5.32
N LEU A 65 -13.79 -3.96 -5.36
CA LEU A 65 -13.04 -3.68 -6.58
C LEU A 65 -12.16 -4.86 -7.02
N SER A 66 -11.77 -5.72 -6.08
CA SER A 66 -10.91 -6.89 -6.33
C SER A 66 -11.73 -8.14 -6.59
N THR A 67 -11.24 -8.99 -7.51
CA THR A 67 -11.90 -10.24 -7.90
C THR A 67 -11.18 -11.50 -7.42
N GLY A 68 -10.10 -11.38 -6.62
CA GLY A 68 -9.26 -12.50 -6.18
C GLY A 68 -8.85 -12.43 -4.72
N PHE A 69 -7.75 -13.07 -4.37
CA PHE A 69 -7.15 -13.09 -3.01
C PHE A 69 -6.72 -11.71 -2.48
N GLU A 70 -6.87 -10.67 -3.28
CA GLU A 70 -6.56 -9.29 -2.90
C GLU A 70 -7.68 -8.68 -2.05
N ILE A 71 -8.86 -9.30 -2.02
CA ILE A 71 -10.05 -8.77 -1.34
C ILE A 71 -9.84 -8.64 0.18
N GLU A 72 -9.15 -9.60 0.80
CA GLU A 72 -8.87 -9.54 2.24
C GLU A 72 -7.95 -8.36 2.59
N THR A 73 -6.98 -8.10 1.71
CA THR A 73 -6.08 -6.95 1.81
C THR A 73 -6.84 -5.65 1.60
N GLU A 74 -7.71 -5.60 0.59
CA GLU A 74 -8.54 -4.43 0.27
C GLU A 74 -9.48 -4.08 1.43
N MET A 75 -10.16 -5.06 2.03
CA MET A 75 -10.99 -4.87 3.21
C MET A 75 -10.22 -4.29 4.39
N SER A 76 -9.00 -4.81 4.65
CA SER A 76 -8.15 -4.29 5.74
C SER A 76 -7.74 -2.84 5.49
N ILE A 77 -7.36 -2.52 4.26
CA ILE A 77 -6.93 -1.16 3.88
C ILE A 77 -8.11 -0.20 3.93
N HIS A 78 -9.28 -0.61 3.41
CA HIS A 78 -10.49 0.20 3.49
C HIS A 78 -10.85 0.53 4.93
N ALA A 79 -10.84 -0.47 5.82
CA ALA A 79 -11.09 -0.27 7.23
C ALA A 79 -10.11 0.73 7.87
N LEU A 80 -8.82 0.60 7.59
CA LEU A 80 -7.79 1.49 8.11
C LEU A 80 -7.89 2.91 7.52
N ASP A 81 -8.17 3.02 6.22
CA ASP A 81 -8.29 4.31 5.53
C ASP A 81 -9.50 5.10 6.00
N LYS A 82 -10.59 4.42 6.32
CA LYS A 82 -11.85 5.00 6.77
C LYS A 82 -12.01 5.05 8.30
N ASN A 83 -10.94 4.74 9.05
CA ASN A 83 -10.93 4.74 10.51
C ASN A 83 -12.00 3.86 11.17
N PHE A 84 -12.38 2.76 10.52
CA PHE A 84 -13.25 1.77 11.13
C PHE A 84 -12.57 1.09 12.32
N LYS A 85 -13.34 0.77 13.34
CA LYS A 85 -12.85 0.08 14.55
C LYS A 85 -12.60 -1.39 14.26
N LEU A 86 -11.33 -1.79 14.38
CA LEU A 86 -10.86 -3.14 14.14
C LEU A 86 -10.50 -3.84 15.43
N VAL A 87 -10.79 -5.14 15.51
CA VAL A 87 -10.26 -6.02 16.55
C VAL A 87 -9.79 -7.33 15.92
N GLU A 88 -8.71 -7.89 16.46
CA GLU A 88 -8.20 -9.20 16.09
C GLU A 88 -8.48 -10.20 17.20
N ILE A 89 -9.05 -11.35 16.83
CA ILE A 89 -9.35 -12.46 17.76
C ILE A 89 -8.52 -13.67 17.31
N PRO A 90 -7.74 -14.30 18.20
CA PRO A 90 -7.02 -15.52 17.88
C PRO A 90 -7.99 -16.63 17.48
N VAL A 91 -7.74 -17.24 16.31
CA VAL A 91 -8.55 -18.37 15.82
C VAL A 91 -7.65 -19.57 15.57
N GLY A 92 -8.15 -20.77 15.87
CA GLY A 92 -7.43 -22.00 15.59
C GLY A 92 -7.26 -22.21 14.08
N TYR A 93 -6.02 -22.50 13.64
CA TYR A 93 -5.74 -22.87 12.27
C TYR A 93 -5.57 -24.38 12.16
N ARG A 94 -6.22 -24.97 11.19
CA ARG A 94 -6.03 -26.37 10.80
C ARG A 94 -5.55 -26.41 9.36
N ASP A 95 -4.45 -27.13 9.08
CA ASP A 95 -3.95 -27.25 7.71
C ASP A 95 -4.93 -28.03 6.82
N ARG A 96 -4.81 -27.84 5.53
CA ARG A 96 -5.69 -28.47 4.54
C ARG A 96 -5.46 -29.99 4.54
N PRO A 97 -6.50 -30.79 4.21
CA PRO A 97 -6.34 -32.22 4.03
C PRO A 97 -5.24 -32.58 3.05
N GLU A 98 -4.55 -33.69 3.28
CA GLU A 98 -3.55 -34.22 2.36
C GLU A 98 -4.14 -34.39 0.95
N GLY A 99 -3.43 -33.91 -0.09
CA GLY A 99 -3.88 -33.94 -1.50
C GLY A 99 -4.45 -32.61 -2.02
N SER A 100 -4.66 -31.58 -1.19
CA SER A 100 -5.06 -30.27 -1.68
C SER A 100 -3.86 -29.48 -2.23
N VAL A 101 -3.84 -29.23 -3.55
CA VAL A 101 -2.78 -28.47 -4.22
C VAL A 101 -3.01 -26.97 -4.06
N SER A 102 -1.98 -26.27 -3.58
CA SER A 102 -2.02 -24.78 -3.57
C SER A 102 -1.91 -24.27 -5.01
N LYS A 103 -2.88 -23.45 -5.42
CA LYS A 103 -2.88 -22.80 -6.75
C LYS A 103 -1.90 -21.61 -6.86
N LEU A 104 -1.04 -21.39 -5.86
CA LEU A 104 -0.14 -20.25 -5.78
C LEU A 104 1.23 -20.56 -6.41
N ASN A 105 1.60 -19.79 -7.43
CA ASN A 105 2.93 -19.79 -8.06
C ASN A 105 3.82 -18.71 -7.43
N THR A 106 4.87 -19.10 -6.73
CA THR A 106 5.67 -18.25 -5.85
C THR A 106 6.23 -17.00 -6.52
N PHE A 107 6.76 -17.08 -7.75
CA PHE A 107 7.36 -15.92 -8.44
C PHE A 107 6.32 -15.01 -9.09
N SER A 108 5.33 -15.57 -9.78
CA SER A 108 4.25 -14.81 -10.41
C SER A 108 3.40 -14.07 -9.37
N ASP A 109 3.12 -14.73 -8.26
CA ASP A 109 2.31 -14.15 -7.19
C ASP A 109 3.11 -13.14 -6.36
N GLY A 110 4.42 -13.31 -6.20
CA GLY A 110 5.30 -12.31 -5.60
C GLY A 110 5.28 -10.98 -6.35
N PHE A 111 5.34 -11.00 -7.68
CA PHE A 111 5.26 -9.80 -8.51
C PHE A 111 3.87 -9.14 -8.44
N LYS A 112 2.79 -9.95 -8.45
CA LYS A 112 1.42 -9.42 -8.27
C LYS A 112 1.27 -8.71 -6.91
N VAL A 113 1.80 -9.30 -5.85
CA VAL A 113 1.80 -8.71 -4.51
C VAL A 113 2.52 -7.37 -4.52
N LEU A 114 3.74 -7.28 -5.08
CA LEU A 114 4.49 -6.03 -5.17
C LEU A 114 3.75 -4.96 -5.98
N ARG A 115 3.13 -5.34 -7.11
CA ARG A 115 2.31 -4.44 -7.92
C ARG A 115 1.10 -3.94 -7.15
N THR A 116 0.44 -4.81 -6.40
CA THR A 116 -0.70 -4.45 -5.55
C THR A 116 -0.29 -3.48 -4.46
N ILE A 117 0.84 -3.73 -3.78
CA ILE A 117 1.39 -2.82 -2.77
C ILE A 117 1.70 -1.44 -3.37
N ALA A 118 2.39 -1.40 -4.52
CA ALA A 118 2.71 -0.14 -5.19
C ALA A 118 1.44 0.63 -5.58
N ARG A 119 0.40 -0.07 -6.08
CA ARG A 119 -0.90 0.52 -6.38
C ARG A 119 -1.55 1.09 -5.12
N LEU A 120 -1.62 0.29 -4.05
CA LEU A 120 -2.23 0.72 -2.80
C LEU A 120 -1.49 1.90 -2.18
N PHE A 121 -0.15 1.89 -2.21
CA PHE A 121 0.65 3.01 -1.73
C PHE A 121 0.39 4.29 -2.52
N ARG A 122 0.31 4.19 -3.86
CA ARG A 122 -0.04 5.30 -4.73
C ARG A 122 -1.45 5.85 -4.44
N ASP A 123 -2.43 4.98 -4.25
CA ASP A 123 -3.84 5.36 -4.16
C ASP A 123 -4.22 5.89 -2.77
N TYR A 124 -3.59 5.38 -1.70
CA TYR A 124 -3.91 5.76 -0.32
C TYR A 124 -2.95 6.76 0.31
N LYS A 125 -1.71 6.84 -0.17
CA LYS A 125 -0.68 7.80 0.30
C LYS A 125 0.04 8.45 -0.89
N PRO A 126 -0.70 9.13 -1.78
CA PRO A 126 -0.14 9.62 -3.02
C PRO A 126 0.98 10.63 -2.82
N PHE A 127 0.90 11.52 -1.84
CA PHE A 127 1.97 12.47 -1.57
C PHE A 127 3.29 11.76 -1.21
N ALA A 128 3.24 10.74 -0.37
CA ALA A 128 4.44 9.99 -0.01
C ALA A 128 4.99 9.21 -1.22
N PHE A 129 4.12 8.57 -2.02
CA PHE A 129 4.53 7.81 -3.20
C PHE A 129 5.22 8.70 -4.24
N PHE A 130 4.55 9.76 -4.68
CA PHE A 130 5.09 10.68 -5.67
C PHE A 130 6.21 11.54 -5.12
N GLY A 131 6.18 11.86 -3.82
CA GLY A 131 7.24 12.57 -3.12
C GLY A 131 8.57 11.83 -3.13
N TRP A 132 8.56 10.53 -2.81
CA TRP A 132 9.77 9.70 -2.90
C TRP A 132 10.25 9.52 -4.34
N LEU A 133 9.34 9.31 -5.29
CA LEU A 133 9.70 9.18 -6.70
C LEU A 133 10.32 10.48 -7.23
N GLY A 134 9.74 11.64 -6.89
CA GLY A 134 10.28 12.95 -7.22
C GLY A 134 11.65 13.19 -6.58
N LEU A 135 11.84 12.79 -5.31
CA LEU A 135 13.13 12.91 -4.63
C LEU A 135 14.22 12.08 -5.31
N ILE A 136 13.89 10.85 -5.74
CA ILE A 136 14.83 10.00 -6.49
C ILE A 136 15.21 10.66 -7.83
N CYS A 137 14.22 11.14 -8.58
CA CYS A 137 14.49 11.86 -9.86
C CYS A 137 15.33 13.11 -9.62
N PHE A 138 15.06 13.88 -8.56
CA PHE A 138 15.84 15.06 -8.19
C PHE A 138 17.30 14.71 -7.85
N ALA A 139 17.50 13.66 -7.06
CA ALA A 139 18.85 13.19 -6.70
C ALA A 139 19.64 12.74 -7.92
N ILE A 140 19.01 12.00 -8.84
CA ILE A 140 19.63 11.58 -10.11
C ILE A 140 19.98 12.81 -10.95
N ALA A 141 19.05 13.76 -11.11
CA ALA A 141 19.30 15.00 -11.84
C ALA A 141 20.51 15.77 -11.27
N THR A 142 20.58 15.88 -9.93
CA THR A 142 21.68 16.55 -9.24
C THR A 142 23.01 15.82 -9.44
N ALA A 143 23.02 14.49 -9.40
CA ALA A 143 24.22 13.70 -9.65
C ALA A 143 24.77 13.89 -11.07
N PHE A 144 23.91 14.01 -12.07
CA PHE A 144 24.32 14.33 -13.45
C PHE A 144 24.67 15.81 -13.65
N PHE A 145 24.05 16.71 -12.91
CA PHE A 145 24.29 18.15 -12.99
C PHE A 145 25.62 18.54 -12.35
N ALA A 146 26.03 17.91 -11.25
CA ALA A 146 27.26 18.26 -10.52
C ALA A 146 28.53 18.30 -11.42
N PRO A 147 28.81 17.29 -12.29
CA PRO A 147 29.96 17.34 -13.17
C PRO A 147 29.81 18.38 -14.32
N VAL A 148 28.61 18.78 -14.69
CA VAL A 148 28.39 19.87 -15.67
C VAL A 148 28.72 21.21 -15.02
N LEU A 149 28.24 21.41 -13.77
CA LEU A 149 28.51 22.63 -13.02
C LEU A 149 29.99 22.80 -12.71
N SER A 150 30.67 21.73 -12.24
CA SER A 150 32.11 21.79 -11.97
C SER A 150 32.94 22.10 -13.23
N GLY A 151 32.58 21.53 -14.39
CA GLY A 151 33.20 21.84 -15.67
C GLY A 151 33.01 23.30 -16.09
N TYR A 152 31.81 23.83 -15.92
CA TYR A 152 31.49 25.22 -16.18
C TYR A 152 32.30 26.19 -15.29
N LEU A 153 32.37 25.92 -13.99
CA LEU A 153 33.13 26.74 -13.04
C LEU A 153 34.64 26.75 -13.36
N ALA A 154 35.17 25.66 -13.92
CA ALA A 154 36.58 25.53 -14.25
C ALA A 154 36.96 26.19 -15.59
N THR A 155 36.06 26.14 -16.59
CA THR A 155 36.41 26.52 -17.98
C THR A 155 35.58 27.67 -18.54
N GLY A 156 34.46 28.06 -17.85
CA GLY A 156 33.50 29.04 -18.38
C GLY A 156 32.65 28.52 -19.55
N MET A 157 32.81 27.24 -19.93
CA MET A 157 32.12 26.63 -21.06
C MET A 157 31.33 25.41 -20.60
N VAL A 158 30.26 25.02 -21.34
CA VAL A 158 29.44 23.85 -21.08
C VAL A 158 29.70 22.75 -22.11
N PRO A 159 30.77 21.98 -22.00
CA PRO A 159 31.14 20.97 -22.98
C PRO A 159 30.17 19.80 -23.07
N LYS A 160 29.41 19.55 -21.97
CA LYS A 160 28.41 18.46 -21.84
C LYS A 160 26.97 18.97 -21.97
N PHE A 161 26.68 19.71 -23.05
CA PHE A 161 25.36 20.30 -23.30
C PHE A 161 24.21 19.29 -23.34
N PRO A 162 24.34 18.08 -23.94
CA PRO A 162 23.28 17.06 -23.86
C PRO A 162 22.95 16.62 -22.43
N SER A 163 23.97 16.52 -21.55
CA SER A 163 23.76 16.18 -20.13
C SER A 163 22.99 17.29 -19.39
N LEU A 164 23.27 18.56 -19.72
CA LEU A 164 22.54 19.69 -19.14
C LEU A 164 21.05 19.64 -19.50
N ILE A 165 20.70 19.33 -20.75
CA ILE A 165 19.32 19.17 -21.19
C ILE A 165 18.64 18.01 -20.44
N ALA A 166 19.32 16.87 -20.33
CA ALA A 166 18.79 15.72 -19.61
C ALA A 166 18.53 16.02 -18.12
N CYS A 167 19.46 16.71 -17.44
CA CYS A 167 19.28 17.14 -16.05
C CYS A 167 18.09 18.08 -15.90
N SER A 168 17.97 19.06 -16.80
CA SER A 168 16.84 20.02 -16.76
C SER A 168 15.51 19.31 -16.92
N GLY A 169 15.42 18.35 -17.86
CA GLY A 169 14.23 17.51 -18.03
C GLY A 169 13.89 16.70 -16.77
N LEU A 170 14.88 16.10 -16.13
CA LEU A 170 14.69 15.34 -14.89
C LEU A 170 14.23 16.23 -13.72
N TYR A 171 14.75 17.46 -13.58
CA TYR A 171 14.28 18.41 -12.59
C TYR A 171 12.80 18.77 -12.82
N VAL A 172 12.41 19.06 -14.06
CA VAL A 172 11.01 19.35 -14.39
C VAL A 172 10.11 18.16 -14.04
N ILE A 173 10.52 16.93 -14.39
CA ILE A 173 9.78 15.72 -14.03
C ILE A 173 9.66 15.58 -12.50
N SER A 174 10.73 15.85 -11.74
CA SER A 174 10.72 15.80 -10.30
C SER A 174 9.69 16.78 -9.69
N PHE A 175 9.67 18.01 -10.15
CA PHE A 175 8.68 19.00 -9.70
C PHE A 175 7.25 18.63 -10.09
N LEU A 176 7.02 18.10 -11.29
CA LEU A 176 5.71 17.60 -11.71
C LEU A 176 5.23 16.44 -10.84
N LEU A 177 6.12 15.52 -10.43
CA LEU A 177 5.78 14.45 -9.50
C LEU A 177 5.36 14.99 -8.13
N TRP A 178 6.07 15.99 -7.58
CA TRP A 178 5.68 16.59 -6.31
C TRP A 178 4.33 17.30 -6.38
N ILE A 179 4.10 18.10 -7.42
CA ILE A 179 2.81 18.77 -7.64
C ILE A 179 1.69 17.72 -7.78
N SER A 180 1.90 16.66 -8.55
CA SER A 180 0.93 15.57 -8.70
C SER A 180 0.63 14.91 -7.35
N GLY A 181 1.64 14.68 -6.52
CA GLY A 181 1.49 14.12 -5.18
C GLY A 181 0.61 15.01 -4.29
N VAL A 182 0.83 16.32 -4.31
CA VAL A 182 0.01 17.28 -3.54
C VAL A 182 -1.45 17.29 -4.00
N ILE A 183 -1.68 17.36 -5.31
CA ILE A 183 -3.03 17.36 -5.88
C ILE A 183 -3.78 16.08 -5.51
N LEU A 184 -3.18 14.92 -5.70
CA LEU A 184 -3.79 13.64 -5.38
C LEU A 184 -4.05 13.48 -3.87
N GLU A 185 -3.17 13.99 -3.01
CA GLU A 185 -3.40 13.98 -1.56
C GLU A 185 -4.63 14.80 -1.18
N VAL A 186 -4.82 15.98 -1.80
CA VAL A 186 -6.01 16.81 -1.56
C VAL A 186 -7.28 16.09 -2.01
N ILE A 187 -7.24 15.43 -3.18
CA ILE A 187 -8.37 14.65 -3.69
C ILE A 187 -8.70 13.51 -2.72
N THR A 188 -7.70 12.75 -2.26
CA THR A 188 -7.88 11.65 -1.31
C THR A 188 -8.50 12.14 0.00
N LYS A 189 -8.04 13.27 0.54
CA LYS A 189 -8.62 13.88 1.74
C LYS A 189 -10.08 14.30 1.53
N LYS A 190 -10.41 14.90 0.41
CA LYS A 190 -11.79 15.26 0.07
C LYS A 190 -12.68 14.04 -0.06
N HIS A 191 -12.19 12.97 -0.66
CA HIS A 191 -12.93 11.72 -0.76
C HIS A 191 -13.22 11.11 0.62
N ARG A 192 -12.26 11.17 1.58
CA ARG A 192 -12.50 10.73 2.96
C ARG A 192 -13.57 11.57 3.66
N GLN A 193 -13.54 12.90 3.49
CA GLN A 193 -14.55 13.79 4.07
C GLN A 193 -15.96 13.47 3.54
N LEU A 194 -16.10 13.24 2.23
CA LEU A 194 -17.37 12.86 1.62
C LEU A 194 -17.85 11.49 2.12
N PHE A 195 -16.95 10.55 2.35
CA PHE A 195 -17.26 9.24 2.89
C PHE A 195 -17.80 9.33 4.33
N GLU A 196 -17.20 10.15 5.18
CA GLU A 196 -17.70 10.39 6.55
C GLU A 196 -19.13 10.98 6.54
N LEU A 197 -19.39 11.94 5.63
CA LEU A 197 -20.74 12.49 5.47
C LEU A 197 -21.75 11.43 5.03
N TYR A 198 -21.34 10.52 4.14
CA TYR A 198 -22.18 9.41 3.69
C TYR A 198 -22.48 8.41 4.83
N LEU A 199 -21.49 8.07 5.65
CA LEU A 199 -21.70 7.21 6.83
C LEU A 199 -22.70 7.84 7.81
N ASN A 200 -22.58 9.15 8.07
CA ASN A 200 -23.52 9.86 8.93
C ASN A 200 -24.96 9.80 8.41
N GLN A 201 -25.16 9.79 7.10
CA GLN A 201 -26.49 9.60 6.51
C GLN A 201 -27.01 8.17 6.67
N LEU A 202 -26.13 7.14 6.54
CA LEU A 202 -26.50 5.76 6.73
C LEU A 202 -26.87 5.43 8.18
N SER A 203 -26.27 6.09 9.16
CA SER A 203 -26.52 5.85 10.59
C SER A 203 -27.86 6.47 11.06
N ILE A 204 -28.49 7.32 10.24
CA ILE A 204 -29.79 7.96 10.55
C ILE A 204 -30.97 7.13 9.98
N LEU A 205 -30.70 6.23 9.05
CA LEU A 205 -31.69 5.32 8.43
C LEU A 205 -31.80 4.00 9.21
#